data_97c918c277e68499d0efea47b71fd0cc
#
_entry.id   97c918c277e68499d0efea47b71fd0cc
#
_cell.length_a   1.000
_cell.length_b   1.000
_cell.length_c   1.000
_cell.angle_alpha   90.00
_cell.angle_beta   90.00
_cell.angle_gamma   90.00
#
_symmetry.space_group_name_H-M   'P 1'
#
loop_
_entity.id
_entity.type
_entity.pdbx_description
1 polymer ?
#
loop_
_entity_poly.entity_id
_entity_poly.type
_entity_poly.pdbx_seq_one_letter_code
_entity_poly.pdbx_strand_id
1 'polypeptide(L)'
;MKHIIPALLLAASVPAFAADSAVSTTNAAPVATYTVPTPAGFPFAVETQILPPDDTYQVDTYQVKITDQETGKVQIIEDLIDFGPLKEKISGLVNIQDYNGDGHPDIAVRGVGTYSQSADELDLFNPATRQFQTPPDGQGFTGNVEVIRKGCIRVEYKISIRDYEEEDYCWKNGDWEMLRPQKHQRTQ
;
A
#
# COMPACT_ATOMS: atom_id res chain seq x y z
N MET A 1 55.29 -33.46 -24.94
CA MET A 1 54.67 -33.64 -23.65
C MET A 1 53.85 -32.42 -23.34
N LYS A 2 52.51 -32.51 -23.41
CA LYS A 2 51.59 -31.39 -23.14
C LYS A 2 50.98 -31.63 -21.77
N HIS A 3 51.27 -30.75 -20.81
CA HIS A 3 50.70 -30.75 -19.49
C HIS A 3 49.30 -30.07 -19.52
N ILE A 4 48.26 -30.84 -19.23
CA ILE A 4 46.90 -30.35 -19.06
C ILE A 4 46.73 -30.09 -17.55
N ILE A 5 46.48 -28.82 -17.19
CA ILE A 5 46.14 -28.39 -15.83
C ILE A 5 44.63 -28.41 -15.71
N PRO A 6 44.01 -29.13 -14.78
CA PRO A 6 42.56 -29.06 -14.57
C PRO A 6 42.22 -27.76 -13.77
N ALA A 7 41.31 -26.98 -14.32
CA ALA A 7 40.72 -25.84 -13.66
C ALA A 7 39.73 -26.32 -12.59
N LEU A 8 40.01 -26.00 -11.34
CA LEU A 8 39.13 -26.25 -10.20
C LEU A 8 38.07 -25.12 -10.13
N LEU A 9 36.83 -25.46 -10.49
CA LEU A 9 35.72 -24.56 -10.27
C LEU A 9 35.33 -24.55 -8.78
N LEU A 10 35.64 -23.50 -8.06
CA LEU A 10 35.06 -23.23 -6.75
C LEU A 10 33.64 -22.67 -6.95
N ALA A 11 32.66 -23.46 -6.63
CA ALA A 11 31.27 -22.99 -6.49
C ALA A 11 31.13 -22.24 -5.15
N ALA A 12 31.05 -20.91 -5.20
CA ALA A 12 30.70 -20.10 -4.06
C ALA A 12 29.19 -20.21 -3.81
N SER A 13 28.81 -20.90 -2.75
CA SER A 13 27.44 -20.92 -2.24
C SER A 13 27.15 -19.59 -1.53
N VAL A 14 26.34 -18.73 -2.14
CA VAL A 14 25.81 -17.53 -1.49
C VAL A 14 24.70 -18.00 -0.54
N PRO A 15 24.77 -17.70 0.77
CA PRO A 15 23.65 -17.97 1.65
C PRO A 15 22.49 -17.04 1.27
N ALA A 16 21.36 -17.62 0.92
CA ALA A 16 20.10 -16.89 0.81
C ALA A 16 19.71 -16.42 2.22
N PHE A 17 19.86 -15.13 2.49
CA PHE A 17 19.20 -14.53 3.63
C PHE A 17 17.69 -14.52 3.33
N ALA A 18 16.98 -15.51 3.90
CA ALA A 18 15.56 -15.40 4.08
C ALA A 18 15.34 -14.26 5.09
N ALA A 19 14.88 -13.11 4.61
CA ALA A 19 14.31 -12.10 5.47
C ALA A 19 13.00 -12.68 6.02
N ASP A 20 13.08 -13.29 7.19
CA ASP A 20 11.93 -13.60 8.03
C ASP A 20 11.37 -12.23 8.46
N SER A 21 10.43 -11.71 7.66
CA SER A 21 9.56 -10.63 8.12
C SER A 21 8.75 -11.22 9.25
N ALA A 22 9.17 -10.92 10.48
CA ALA A 22 8.41 -11.22 11.67
C ALA A 22 7.07 -10.49 11.57
N VAL A 23 6.05 -11.21 11.12
CA VAL A 23 4.66 -10.78 11.20
C VAL A 23 4.36 -10.66 12.68
N SER A 24 4.34 -9.43 13.17
CA SER A 24 3.85 -9.11 14.52
C SER A 24 2.34 -9.28 14.49
N THR A 25 1.87 -10.50 14.67
CA THR A 25 0.46 -10.78 14.84
C THR A 25 0.05 -10.33 16.23
N THR A 26 -0.45 -9.11 16.35
CA THR A 26 -1.32 -8.77 17.47
C THR A 26 -2.59 -9.61 17.31
N ASN A 27 -2.67 -10.72 18.04
CA ASN A 27 -3.82 -11.65 18.05
C ASN A 27 -5.07 -11.04 18.72
N ALA A 28 -5.20 -9.73 18.73
CA ALA A 28 -6.37 -9.06 19.27
C ALA A 28 -7.55 -9.22 18.32
N ALA A 29 -8.65 -9.78 18.81
CA ALA A 29 -9.87 -9.86 18.03
C ALA A 29 -10.36 -8.45 17.68
N PRO A 30 -10.80 -8.18 16.43
CA PRO A 30 -11.32 -6.88 16.04
C PRO A 30 -12.57 -6.53 16.85
N VAL A 31 -12.70 -5.26 17.25
CA VAL A 31 -13.89 -4.75 17.95
C VAL A 31 -15.02 -4.44 16.99
N ALA A 32 -14.71 -4.21 15.72
CA ALA A 32 -15.68 -4.03 14.64
C ALA A 32 -15.08 -4.43 13.27
N THR A 33 -15.94 -4.90 12.36
CA THR A 33 -15.57 -5.27 11.00
C THR A 33 -16.53 -4.62 10.02
N TYR A 34 -16.00 -4.05 8.94
CA TYR A 34 -16.76 -3.37 7.89
C TYR A 34 -16.35 -3.91 6.53
N THR A 35 -17.34 -4.32 5.73
CA THR A 35 -17.09 -4.75 4.35
C THR A 35 -16.81 -3.54 3.47
N VAL A 36 -15.73 -3.57 2.72
CA VAL A 36 -15.38 -2.56 1.72
C VAL A 36 -16.11 -2.88 0.41
N PRO A 37 -16.85 -1.92 -0.19
CA PRO A 37 -17.43 -2.10 -1.51
C PRO A 37 -16.34 -2.35 -2.56
N THR A 38 -16.49 -3.40 -3.36
CA THR A 38 -15.51 -3.79 -4.38
C THR A 38 -16.09 -3.62 -5.79
N PRO A 39 -15.26 -3.34 -6.81
CA PRO A 39 -15.70 -3.32 -8.20
C PRO A 39 -16.30 -4.65 -8.65
N ALA A 40 -17.24 -4.60 -9.61
CA ALA A 40 -17.82 -5.81 -10.17
C ALA A 40 -16.75 -6.72 -10.79
N GLY A 41 -16.75 -7.99 -10.41
CA GLY A 41 -15.78 -8.98 -10.88
C GLY A 41 -14.43 -8.95 -10.15
N PHE A 42 -14.26 -8.12 -9.13
CA PHE A 42 -13.07 -8.14 -8.28
C PHE A 42 -13.04 -9.45 -7.46
N PRO A 43 -11.96 -10.25 -7.58
CA PRO A 43 -11.97 -11.61 -7.03
C PRO A 43 -11.64 -11.71 -5.54
N PHE A 44 -11.58 -10.56 -4.84
CA PHE A 44 -11.26 -10.50 -3.42
C PHE A 44 -12.40 -9.91 -2.62
N ALA A 45 -12.62 -10.44 -1.41
CA ALA A 45 -13.41 -9.78 -0.39
C ALA A 45 -12.46 -8.93 0.48
N VAL A 46 -12.84 -7.68 0.74
CA VAL A 46 -12.04 -6.73 1.51
C VAL A 46 -12.83 -6.28 2.73
N GLU A 47 -12.21 -6.34 3.88
CA GLU A 47 -12.78 -5.96 5.18
C GLU A 47 -11.83 -5.00 5.90
N THR A 48 -12.34 -3.89 6.40
CA THR A 48 -11.64 -3.06 7.39
C THR A 48 -12.01 -3.53 8.78
N GLN A 49 -11.02 -3.86 9.59
CA GLN A 49 -11.18 -4.38 10.94
C GLN A 49 -10.59 -3.39 11.94
N ILE A 50 -11.43 -2.82 12.79
CA ILE A 50 -10.99 -1.95 13.89
C ILE A 50 -10.45 -2.83 15.00
N LEU A 51 -9.22 -2.57 15.42
CA LEU A 51 -8.57 -3.25 16.52
C LEU A 51 -8.88 -2.57 17.87
N PRO A 52 -8.73 -3.27 19.00
CA PRO A 52 -8.77 -2.62 20.30
C PRO A 52 -7.77 -1.47 20.35
N PRO A 53 -8.09 -0.36 21.06
CA PRO A 53 -7.16 0.75 21.23
C PRO A 53 -5.84 0.25 21.83
N ASP A 54 -4.72 0.75 21.31
CA ASP A 54 -3.43 0.56 21.94
C ASP A 54 -3.40 1.37 23.25
N ASP A 55 -3.10 0.70 24.36
CA ASP A 55 -3.02 1.32 25.69
C ASP A 55 -1.96 2.43 25.76
N THR A 56 -0.98 2.42 24.87
CA THR A 56 0.13 3.37 24.83
C THR A 56 -0.26 4.71 24.23
N TYR A 57 -1.03 4.71 23.13
CA TYR A 57 -1.28 5.92 22.35
C TYR A 57 -2.74 6.38 22.36
N GLN A 58 -3.68 5.56 22.83
CA GLN A 58 -5.12 5.82 22.82
C GLN A 58 -5.66 6.26 21.44
N VAL A 59 -5.06 5.72 20.39
CA VAL A 59 -5.47 5.97 18.99
C VAL A 59 -6.20 4.75 18.47
N ASP A 60 -7.17 4.99 17.60
CA ASP A 60 -7.83 3.90 16.88
C ASP A 60 -6.86 3.30 15.87
N THR A 61 -6.61 1.99 16.00
CA THR A 61 -5.83 1.21 15.05
C THR A 61 -6.77 0.34 14.22
N TYR A 62 -6.41 0.09 13.00
CA TYR A 62 -7.16 -0.80 12.12
C TYR A 62 -6.24 -1.60 11.21
N GLN A 63 -6.78 -2.67 10.67
CA GLN A 63 -6.14 -3.48 9.64
C GLN A 63 -7.11 -3.70 8.49
N VAL A 64 -6.56 -3.97 7.31
CA VAL A 64 -7.32 -4.37 6.13
C VAL A 64 -7.09 -5.84 5.86
N LYS A 65 -8.18 -6.63 5.93
CA LYS A 65 -8.16 -8.05 5.61
C LYS A 65 -8.66 -8.26 4.18
N ILE A 66 -7.84 -8.90 3.37
CA ILE A 66 -8.11 -9.22 1.98
C ILE A 66 -8.21 -10.74 1.86
N THR A 67 -9.34 -11.24 1.38
CA THR A 67 -9.56 -12.68 1.19
C THR A 67 -9.72 -12.98 -0.29
N ASP A 68 -8.83 -13.74 -0.87
CA ASP A 68 -8.97 -14.26 -2.23
C ASP A 68 -10.14 -15.26 -2.27
N GLN A 69 -11.20 -14.93 -2.99
CA GLN A 69 -12.43 -15.73 -3.04
C GLN A 69 -12.26 -17.03 -3.82
N GLU A 70 -11.24 -17.13 -4.69
CA GLU A 70 -10.96 -18.35 -5.45
C GLU A 70 -10.11 -19.35 -4.66
N THR A 71 -9.11 -18.85 -3.92
CA THR A 71 -8.14 -19.71 -3.22
C THR A 71 -8.39 -19.81 -1.72
N GLY A 72 -9.16 -18.90 -1.15
CA GLY A 72 -9.36 -18.77 0.29
C GLY A 72 -8.15 -18.20 1.04
N LYS A 73 -7.09 -17.79 0.35
CA LYS A 73 -5.93 -17.17 0.99
C LYS A 73 -6.28 -15.82 1.57
N VAL A 74 -5.70 -15.52 2.71
CA VAL A 74 -5.89 -14.24 3.41
C VAL A 74 -4.57 -13.47 3.41
N GLN A 75 -4.65 -12.18 3.11
CA GLN A 75 -3.60 -11.20 3.30
C GLN A 75 -4.09 -10.13 4.27
N ILE A 76 -3.23 -9.67 5.17
CA ILE A 76 -3.53 -8.60 6.12
C ILE A 76 -2.56 -7.45 5.85
N ILE A 77 -3.08 -6.24 5.78
CA ILE A 77 -2.31 -4.99 5.84
C ILE A 77 -2.51 -4.47 7.27
N GLU A 78 -1.44 -4.44 8.07
CA GLU A 78 -1.48 -4.21 9.51
C GLU A 78 -1.00 -2.79 9.88
N ASP A 79 -1.18 -2.45 11.16
CA ASP A 79 -0.63 -1.26 11.82
C ASP A 79 -1.06 0.09 11.23
N LEU A 80 -2.25 0.13 10.69
CA LEU A 80 -2.82 1.36 10.17
C LEU A 80 -3.41 2.17 11.33
N ILE A 81 -2.98 3.41 11.46
CA ILE A 81 -3.40 4.32 12.53
C ILE A 81 -4.22 5.47 11.93
N ASP A 82 -5.33 5.87 12.54
CA ASP A 82 -6.02 7.12 12.23
C ASP A 82 -6.16 7.96 13.52
N PHE A 83 -5.82 9.25 13.43
CA PHE A 83 -5.98 10.21 14.54
C PHE A 83 -7.39 10.79 14.66
N GLY A 84 -8.34 10.31 13.91
CA GLY A 84 -9.72 10.76 13.97
C GLY A 84 -10.69 9.63 14.33
N PRO A 85 -11.97 9.95 14.57
CA PRO A 85 -12.98 8.94 14.83
C PRO A 85 -13.17 8.07 13.58
N LEU A 86 -12.60 6.85 13.58
CA LEU A 86 -12.65 5.89 12.47
C LEU A 86 -14.07 5.62 12.00
N LYS A 87 -15.05 5.58 12.92
CA LYS A 87 -16.46 5.28 12.59
C LYS A 87 -17.08 6.21 11.56
N GLU A 88 -16.59 7.44 11.46
CA GLU A 88 -17.12 8.44 10.54
C GLU A 88 -16.45 8.40 9.15
N LYS A 89 -15.29 7.74 9.04
CA LYS A 89 -14.43 7.77 7.85
C LYS A 89 -14.22 6.43 7.16
N ILE A 90 -14.74 5.33 7.72
CA ILE A 90 -14.45 3.96 7.29
C ILE A 90 -14.64 3.72 5.79
N SER A 91 -15.64 4.34 5.17
CA SER A 91 -15.89 4.19 3.73
C SER A 91 -14.82 4.79 2.84
N GLY A 92 -13.92 5.61 3.37
CA GLY A 92 -12.84 6.28 2.65
C GLY A 92 -11.45 5.76 3.00
N LEU A 93 -11.35 4.74 3.85
CA LEU A 93 -10.05 4.21 4.28
C LEU A 93 -9.41 3.29 3.23
N VAL A 94 -10.22 2.65 2.40
CA VAL A 94 -9.73 1.73 1.36
C VAL A 94 -10.33 2.15 0.02
N ASN A 95 -9.48 2.32 -0.95
CA ASN A 95 -9.87 2.61 -2.33
C ASN A 95 -9.31 1.54 -3.26
N ILE A 96 -10.14 1.03 -4.18
CA ILE A 96 -9.79 -0.09 -5.06
C ILE A 96 -9.96 0.38 -6.50
N GLN A 97 -8.83 0.52 -7.20
CA GLN A 97 -8.80 0.89 -8.62
C GLN A 97 -7.45 0.53 -9.26
N ASP A 98 -7.38 0.53 -10.58
CA ASP A 98 -6.15 0.28 -11.35
C ASP A 98 -5.28 1.55 -11.33
N TYR A 99 -4.34 1.63 -10.38
CA TYR A 99 -3.46 2.79 -10.22
C TYR A 99 -2.29 2.78 -11.21
N ASN A 100 -1.68 1.62 -11.43
CA ASN A 100 -0.50 1.47 -12.29
C ASN A 100 -0.85 1.28 -13.79
N GLY A 101 -2.12 1.08 -14.12
CA GLY A 101 -2.60 0.98 -15.50
C GLY A 101 -2.37 -0.37 -16.17
N ASP A 102 -2.11 -1.43 -15.39
CA ASP A 102 -1.85 -2.77 -15.91
C ASP A 102 -3.13 -3.57 -16.22
N GLY A 103 -4.29 -3.07 -15.82
CA GLY A 103 -5.60 -3.68 -16.05
C GLY A 103 -6.09 -4.52 -14.87
N HIS A 104 -5.35 -4.57 -13.78
CA HIS A 104 -5.74 -5.19 -12.53
C HIS A 104 -6.02 -4.11 -11.47
N PRO A 105 -7.10 -4.23 -10.68
CA PRO A 105 -7.33 -3.32 -9.58
C PRO A 105 -6.29 -3.52 -8.47
N ASP A 106 -5.73 -2.40 -8.00
CA ASP A 106 -4.82 -2.28 -6.87
C ASP A 106 -5.60 -1.79 -5.65
N ILE A 107 -4.93 -1.69 -4.50
CA ILE A 107 -5.51 -1.20 -3.25
C ILE A 107 -4.71 0.01 -2.75
N ALA A 108 -5.39 1.11 -2.48
CA ALA A 108 -4.85 2.20 -1.68
C ALA A 108 -5.49 2.17 -0.30
N VAL A 109 -4.67 2.18 0.73
CA VAL A 109 -5.11 2.19 2.12
C VAL A 109 -4.66 3.49 2.76
N ARG A 110 -5.61 4.21 3.37
CA ARG A 110 -5.32 5.47 4.05
C ARG A 110 -4.66 5.21 5.38
N GLY A 111 -3.36 5.47 5.46
CA GLY A 111 -2.57 5.40 6.69
C GLY A 111 -2.48 6.73 7.41
N VAL A 112 -1.58 6.76 8.40
CA VAL A 112 -1.32 7.95 9.20
C VAL A 112 -0.65 9.01 8.37
N GLY A 113 -1.37 10.11 8.23
CA GLY A 113 -0.71 11.38 8.00
C GLY A 113 -0.38 12.07 9.32
N THR A 114 0.44 13.08 9.29
CA THR A 114 0.55 14.05 10.37
C THR A 114 -0.81 14.73 10.60
N TYR A 115 -1.02 15.44 11.70
CA TYR A 115 -2.28 16.11 12.10
C TYR A 115 -3.07 16.83 10.99
N SER A 116 -2.52 17.01 9.82
CA SER A 116 -3.12 17.71 8.70
C SER A 116 -3.03 16.97 7.36
N GLN A 117 -2.43 15.80 7.30
CA GLN A 117 -2.19 15.05 6.07
C GLN A 117 -2.54 13.58 6.25
N SER A 118 -3.21 13.01 5.27
CA SER A 118 -3.33 11.55 5.14
C SER A 118 -2.18 11.04 4.29
N ALA A 119 -1.72 9.82 4.57
CA ALA A 119 -0.82 9.08 3.71
C ALA A 119 -1.61 7.93 3.09
N ASP A 120 -1.65 7.85 1.78
CA ASP A 120 -2.21 6.70 1.10
C ASP A 120 -1.05 5.74 0.77
N GLU A 121 -1.13 4.51 1.25
CA GLU A 121 -0.22 3.43 0.88
C GLU A 121 -0.83 2.68 -0.30
N LEU A 122 -0.08 2.58 -1.39
CA LEU A 122 -0.49 1.83 -2.57
C LEU A 122 0.13 0.45 -2.56
N ASP A 123 -0.71 -0.57 -2.52
CA ASP A 123 -0.32 -1.94 -2.76
C ASP A 123 -0.81 -2.38 -4.14
N LEU A 124 0.12 -2.73 -5.01
CA LEU A 124 -0.15 -3.14 -6.37
C LEU A 124 -0.43 -4.65 -6.43
N PHE A 125 -1.45 -5.03 -7.18
CA PHE A 125 -1.79 -6.43 -7.38
C PHE A 125 -0.78 -7.13 -8.29
N ASN A 126 -0.20 -8.22 -7.80
CA ASN A 126 0.66 -9.08 -8.59
C ASN A 126 -0.13 -10.33 -9.04
N PRO A 127 -0.50 -10.44 -10.33
CA PRO A 127 -1.31 -11.57 -10.81
C PRO A 127 -0.59 -12.92 -10.75
N ALA A 128 0.74 -12.94 -10.73
CA ALA A 128 1.50 -14.19 -10.65
C ALA A 128 1.45 -14.81 -9.25
N THR A 129 1.44 -14.00 -8.20
CA THR A 129 1.36 -14.45 -6.80
C THR A 129 -0.05 -14.35 -6.22
N ARG A 130 -0.93 -13.57 -6.88
CA ARG A 130 -2.27 -13.19 -6.41
C ARG A 130 -2.22 -12.48 -5.05
N GLN A 131 -1.24 -11.59 -4.89
CA GLN A 131 -1.04 -10.79 -3.68
C GLN A 131 -0.90 -9.32 -4.03
N PHE A 132 -1.28 -8.49 -3.10
CA PHE A 132 -1.03 -7.06 -3.11
C PHE A 132 0.34 -6.81 -2.51
N GLN A 133 1.17 -6.00 -3.15
CA GLN A 133 2.56 -5.79 -2.78
C GLN A 133 2.89 -4.31 -2.85
N THR A 134 3.50 -3.80 -1.81
CA THR A 134 4.04 -2.44 -1.81
C THR A 134 5.08 -2.32 -2.93
N PRO A 135 5.06 -1.24 -3.72
CA PRO A 135 6.08 -0.99 -4.74
C PRO A 135 7.49 -1.00 -4.15
N PRO A 136 8.54 -1.32 -4.95
CA PRO A 136 9.91 -1.51 -4.47
C PRO A 136 10.47 -0.36 -3.65
N ASP A 137 10.07 0.87 -3.93
CA ASP A 137 10.53 2.05 -3.20
C ASP A 137 9.90 2.20 -1.82
N GLY A 138 8.91 1.36 -1.47
CA GLY A 138 8.32 1.25 -0.14
C GLY A 138 7.73 2.55 0.42
N GLN A 139 7.62 3.57 -0.42
CA GLN A 139 7.15 4.88 0.01
C GLN A 139 5.66 4.99 -0.27
N GLY A 140 4.89 4.99 0.80
CA GLY A 140 3.52 5.48 0.74
C GLY A 140 3.51 6.95 0.32
N PHE A 141 2.44 7.36 -0.34
CA PHE A 141 2.28 8.76 -0.72
C PHE A 141 1.67 9.55 0.44
N THR A 142 2.38 10.60 0.90
CA THR A 142 1.93 11.46 2.00
C THR A 142 0.88 12.47 1.50
N GLY A 143 -0.24 12.00 0.99
CA GLY A 143 -1.28 12.87 0.43
C GLY A 143 -2.48 12.08 -0.07
N ASN A 144 -3.40 12.78 -0.74
CA ASN A 144 -4.51 12.13 -1.42
C ASN A 144 -4.05 11.67 -2.80
N VAL A 145 -4.27 10.40 -3.12
CA VAL A 145 -3.89 9.82 -4.42
C VAL A 145 -5.11 9.70 -5.32
N GLU A 146 -5.01 10.26 -6.54
CA GLU A 146 -6.04 10.21 -7.57
C GLU A 146 -5.47 9.69 -8.89
N VAL A 147 -6.18 8.80 -9.57
CA VAL A 147 -5.82 8.39 -10.94
C VAL A 147 -6.23 9.50 -11.92
N ILE A 148 -5.26 10.13 -12.57
CA ILE A 148 -5.48 11.21 -13.55
C ILE A 148 -5.57 10.70 -14.98
N ARG A 149 -4.96 9.56 -15.28
CA ARG A 149 -5.05 8.82 -16.54
C ARG A 149 -4.48 7.42 -16.34
N LYS A 150 -4.67 6.54 -17.29
CA LYS A 150 -4.16 5.16 -17.23
C LYS A 150 -2.67 5.13 -16.87
N GLY A 151 -2.33 4.47 -15.76
CA GLY A 151 -0.98 4.32 -15.24
C GLY A 151 -0.34 5.60 -14.72
N CYS A 152 -1.12 6.66 -14.46
CA CYS A 152 -0.60 7.88 -13.87
C CYS A 152 -1.53 8.37 -12.76
N ILE A 153 -0.92 8.78 -11.67
CA ILE A 153 -1.58 9.29 -10.48
C ILE A 153 -1.15 10.74 -10.20
N ARG A 154 -1.99 11.44 -9.51
CA ARG A 154 -1.71 12.71 -8.85
C ARG A 154 -1.74 12.51 -7.36
N VAL A 155 -0.77 13.10 -6.67
CA VAL A 155 -0.72 13.14 -5.21
C VAL A 155 -0.85 14.59 -4.77
N GLU A 156 -1.88 14.88 -3.97
CA GLU A 156 -2.10 16.21 -3.39
C GLU A 156 -1.57 16.23 -1.96
N TYR A 157 -0.58 17.07 -1.69
CA TYR A 157 0.00 17.27 -0.36
C TYR A 157 -0.50 18.58 0.24
N LYS A 158 -0.83 18.56 1.52
CA LYS A 158 -1.12 19.77 2.28
C LYS A 158 0.15 20.26 2.95
N ILE A 159 0.70 21.39 2.48
CA ILE A 159 1.94 21.97 3.01
C ILE A 159 1.67 22.88 4.20
N SER A 160 0.53 23.60 4.19
CA SER A 160 0.11 24.48 5.26
C SER A 160 -1.43 24.49 5.37
N ILE A 161 -1.95 25.32 6.25
CA ILE A 161 -3.42 25.51 6.38
C ILE A 161 -4.04 25.97 5.05
N ARG A 162 -3.28 26.67 4.19
CA ARG A 162 -3.78 27.28 2.94
C ARG A 162 -3.12 26.76 1.68
N ASP A 163 -1.96 26.12 1.79
CA ASP A 163 -1.15 25.76 0.63
C ASP A 163 -1.18 24.26 0.40
N TYR A 164 -1.35 23.89 -0.86
CA TYR A 164 -1.30 22.52 -1.36
C TYR A 164 -0.28 22.43 -2.48
N GLU A 165 0.39 21.32 -2.56
CA GLU A 165 1.27 20.94 -3.67
C GLU A 165 0.73 19.68 -4.33
N GLU A 166 0.77 19.65 -5.66
CA GLU A 166 0.36 18.49 -6.44
C GLU A 166 1.57 17.96 -7.19
N GLU A 167 1.73 16.64 -7.18
CA GLU A 167 2.77 15.95 -7.93
C GLU A 167 2.14 14.85 -8.77
N ASP A 168 2.53 14.81 -10.05
CA ASP A 168 2.06 13.79 -10.98
C ASP A 168 3.14 12.71 -11.13
N TYR A 169 2.75 11.44 -10.95
CA TYR A 169 3.60 10.27 -11.13
C TYR A 169 3.02 9.37 -12.21
N CYS A 170 3.88 8.71 -12.98
CA CYS A 170 3.46 7.66 -13.91
C CYS A 170 4.25 6.39 -13.67
N TRP A 171 3.54 5.25 -13.69
CA TRP A 171 4.13 3.94 -13.56
C TRP A 171 4.92 3.58 -14.82
N LYS A 172 6.21 3.29 -14.69
CA LYS A 172 7.09 2.89 -15.77
C LYS A 172 8.15 1.92 -15.27
N ASN A 173 8.37 0.86 -16.03
CA ASN A 173 9.43 -0.12 -15.75
C ASN A 173 9.39 -0.73 -14.33
N GLY A 174 8.21 -0.78 -13.70
CA GLY A 174 8.06 -1.33 -12.37
C GLY A 174 8.25 -0.32 -11.24
N ASP A 175 8.19 0.99 -11.53
CA ASP A 175 8.39 2.06 -10.56
C ASP A 175 7.57 3.32 -10.87
N TRP A 176 7.38 4.19 -9.86
CA TRP A 176 6.73 5.48 -9.99
C TRP A 176 7.74 6.57 -10.38
N GLU A 177 7.65 7.08 -11.61
CA GLU A 177 8.44 8.22 -12.07
C GLU A 177 7.66 9.53 -11.93
N MET A 178 8.20 10.47 -11.16
CA MET A 178 7.65 11.82 -11.05
C MET A 178 7.78 12.57 -12.38
N LEU A 179 6.69 13.12 -12.90
CA LEU A 179 6.69 13.85 -14.16
C LEU A 179 7.16 15.29 -14.00
N ARG A 180 6.59 16.04 -13.09
CA ARG A 180 6.99 17.40 -12.67
C ARG A 180 6.20 17.80 -11.44
N PRO A 181 6.79 18.49 -10.45
CA PRO A 181 6.05 19.13 -9.38
C PRO A 181 5.25 20.31 -9.96
N GLN A 182 3.95 20.36 -9.70
CA GLN A 182 3.12 21.51 -10.00
C GLN A 182 2.72 22.16 -8.67
N LYS A 183 3.16 23.41 -8.47
CA LYS A 183 2.76 24.19 -7.29
C LYS A 183 1.44 24.90 -7.61
N HIS A 184 0.38 24.53 -6.93
CA HIS A 184 -0.88 25.23 -6.97
C HIS A 184 -1.11 25.94 -5.64
N GLN A 185 -1.22 27.28 -5.69
CA GLN A 185 -1.79 28.05 -4.59
C GLN A 185 -3.30 28.14 -4.82
N ARG A 186 -4.10 27.51 -3.96
CA ARG A 186 -5.53 27.80 -3.92
C ARG A 186 -5.70 29.16 -3.23
N THR A 187 -5.90 30.21 -4.01
CA THR A 187 -6.45 31.48 -3.52
C THR A 187 -7.91 31.22 -3.14
N GLN A 188 -8.21 31.30 -1.83
CA GLN A 188 -9.60 31.40 -1.35
C GLN A 188 -10.14 32.83 -1.52
#